data_7133c7689acf5a3396426d7510203ece
#
_entry.id   7133c7689acf5a3396426d7510203ece
#
_cell.length_a   1.000
_cell.length_b   1.000
_cell.length_c   1.000
_cell.angle_alpha   90.00
_cell.angle_beta   90.00
_cell.angle_gamma   90.00
#
_symmetry.space_group_name_H-M   'P 1'
#
loop_
_entity.id
_entity.type
_entity.pdbx_description
1 polymer ?
#
loop_
_entity_poly.entity_id
_entity_poly.type
_entity_poly.pdbx_seq_one_letter_code
_entity_poly.pdbx_strand_id
1 'polypeptide(L)'
;MKTCLVVDDSRVIRKVARRVLEDIGFSIAEASDGLEALAWCRTEMPDAVLLDWNMPIMTGIDFLKQLREEPGGAAPKVVFCTVENDVERIREALACGADEYIMKPFDGDILVAKFAEVGLV
;
A
#
# COMPACT_ATOMS: atom_id res chain seq x y z
N MET A 1 9.39 -15.78 -2.14
CA MET A 1 9.46 -14.38 -2.61
C MET A 1 8.31 -13.61 -2.02
N LYS A 2 8.61 -12.45 -1.46
CA LYS A 2 7.55 -11.60 -0.90
C LYS A 2 6.74 -10.92 -1.98
N THR A 3 5.45 -10.82 -1.76
CA THR A 3 4.50 -10.18 -2.68
C THR A 3 4.04 -8.84 -2.15
N CYS A 4 4.04 -7.83 -3.00
CA CYS A 4 3.49 -6.51 -2.68
C CYS A 4 2.36 -6.17 -3.64
N LEU A 5 1.23 -5.75 -3.08
CA LEU A 5 0.10 -5.23 -3.85
C LEU A 5 0.23 -3.70 -3.90
N VAL A 6 0.38 -3.16 -5.10
CA VAL A 6 0.46 -1.71 -5.31
C VAL A 6 -0.92 -1.20 -5.71
N VAL A 7 -1.51 -0.40 -4.85
CA VAL A 7 -2.88 0.10 -5.01
C VAL A 7 -2.87 1.60 -5.23
N ASP A 8 -3.12 2.02 -6.46
CA ASP A 8 -3.11 3.44 -6.84
C ASP A 8 -3.90 3.57 -8.15
N ASP A 9 -4.72 4.59 -8.28
CA ASP A 9 -5.47 4.81 -9.52
C ASP A 9 -4.58 5.34 -10.66
N SER A 10 -3.38 5.83 -10.34
CA SER A 10 -2.41 6.29 -11.32
C SER A 10 -1.57 5.12 -11.85
N ARG A 11 -1.73 4.82 -13.13
CA ARG A 11 -0.93 3.78 -13.80
C ARG A 11 0.57 4.10 -13.75
N VAL A 12 0.93 5.38 -13.87
CA VAL A 12 2.33 5.83 -13.84
C VAL A 12 2.94 5.55 -12.47
N ILE A 13 2.23 5.89 -11.40
CA ILE A 13 2.70 5.63 -10.03
C ILE A 13 2.88 4.13 -9.81
N ARG A 14 1.92 3.32 -10.24
CA ARG A 14 2.04 1.86 -10.10
C ARG A 14 3.27 1.31 -10.83
N LYS A 15 3.56 1.82 -12.03
CA LYS A 15 4.73 1.38 -12.80
C LYS A 15 6.04 1.77 -12.13
N VAL A 16 6.13 2.98 -11.59
CA VAL A 16 7.33 3.45 -10.89
C VAL A 16 7.55 2.60 -9.64
N ALA A 17 6.52 2.42 -8.83
CA ALA A 17 6.61 1.61 -7.61
C ALA A 17 6.97 0.16 -7.94
N ARG A 18 6.35 -0.42 -8.96
CA ARG A 18 6.66 -1.77 -9.41
C ARG A 18 8.13 -1.96 -9.71
N ARG A 19 8.70 -1.05 -10.52
CA ARG A 19 10.11 -1.14 -10.91
C ARG A 19 11.03 -1.12 -9.70
N VAL A 20 10.79 -0.19 -8.79
CA VAL A 20 11.61 -0.05 -7.57
C VAL A 20 11.52 -1.32 -6.71
N LEU A 21 10.31 -1.81 -6.50
CA LEU A 21 10.08 -2.95 -5.59
C LEU A 21 10.51 -4.27 -6.21
N GLU A 22 10.36 -4.45 -7.52
CA GLU A 22 10.90 -5.64 -8.20
C GLU A 22 12.41 -5.69 -8.10
N ASP A 23 13.08 -4.55 -8.19
CA ASP A 23 14.54 -4.46 -8.07
C ASP A 23 15.05 -4.92 -6.71
N ILE A 24 14.24 -4.85 -5.67
CA ILE A 24 14.61 -5.31 -4.33
C ILE A 24 14.00 -6.67 -3.97
N GLY A 25 13.45 -7.37 -4.96
CA GLY A 25 13.07 -8.77 -4.81
C GLY A 25 11.58 -9.05 -4.57
N PHE A 26 10.70 -8.05 -4.69
CA PHE A 26 9.26 -8.29 -4.55
C PHE A 26 8.64 -8.80 -5.85
N SER A 27 7.66 -9.68 -5.71
CA SER A 27 6.70 -9.99 -6.76
C SER A 27 5.55 -9.00 -6.62
N ILE A 28 5.16 -8.35 -7.72
CA ILE A 28 4.21 -7.23 -7.66
C ILE A 28 2.88 -7.60 -8.30
N ALA A 29 1.80 -7.27 -7.59
CA ALA A 29 0.45 -7.21 -8.13
C ALA A 29 -0.02 -5.76 -8.10
N GLU A 30 -0.96 -5.39 -8.95
CA GLU A 30 -1.45 -4.01 -9.05
C GLU A 30 -2.97 -3.99 -8.96
N ALA A 31 -3.49 -2.94 -8.34
CA ALA A 31 -4.92 -2.66 -8.30
C ALA A 31 -5.14 -1.16 -8.48
N SER A 32 -6.21 -0.78 -9.16
CA SER A 32 -6.50 0.62 -9.48
C SER A 32 -7.48 1.28 -8.51
N ASP A 33 -8.12 0.49 -7.64
CA ASP A 33 -9.03 0.99 -6.61
C ASP A 33 -9.09 0.02 -5.43
N GLY A 34 -9.77 0.45 -4.37
CA GLY A 34 -9.86 -0.35 -3.15
C GLY A 34 -10.66 -1.63 -3.31
N LEU A 35 -11.67 -1.62 -4.16
CA LEU A 35 -12.52 -2.81 -4.38
C LEU A 35 -11.75 -3.91 -5.11
N GLU A 36 -11.00 -3.53 -6.14
CA GLU A 36 -10.12 -4.44 -6.87
C GLU A 36 -9.03 -5.01 -5.95
N ALA A 37 -8.44 -4.13 -5.13
CA ALA A 37 -7.43 -4.53 -4.16
C ALA A 37 -7.97 -5.54 -3.15
N LEU A 38 -9.17 -5.31 -2.64
CA LEU A 38 -9.80 -6.21 -1.67
C LEU A 38 -10.08 -7.58 -2.29
N ALA A 39 -10.57 -7.60 -3.53
CA ALA A 39 -10.79 -8.86 -4.27
C ALA A 39 -9.48 -9.64 -4.42
N TRP A 40 -8.39 -8.92 -4.72
CA TRP A 40 -7.06 -9.53 -4.84
C TRP A 40 -6.62 -10.17 -3.52
N CYS A 41 -6.75 -9.44 -2.41
CA CYS A 41 -6.36 -9.91 -1.09
C CYS A 41 -7.17 -11.15 -0.65
N ARG A 42 -8.41 -11.26 -1.09
CA ARG A 42 -9.27 -12.41 -0.78
C ARG A 42 -8.83 -13.68 -1.48
N THR A 43 -8.15 -13.57 -2.61
CA THR A 43 -7.61 -14.74 -3.32
C THR A 43 -6.23 -15.11 -2.79
N GLU A 44 -5.39 -14.14 -2.51
CA GLU A 44 -4.04 -14.37 -1.99
C GLU A 44 -3.62 -13.14 -1.16
N MET A 45 -3.40 -13.36 0.12
CA MET A 45 -3.01 -12.27 1.02
C MET A 45 -1.55 -11.87 0.73
N PRO A 46 -1.28 -10.60 0.38
CA PRO A 46 0.09 -10.16 0.11
C PRO A 46 0.89 -9.98 1.40
N ASP A 47 2.21 -9.90 1.28
CA ASP A 47 3.08 -9.57 2.41
C ASP A 47 3.08 -8.08 2.70
N ALA A 48 2.89 -7.27 1.66
CA ALA A 48 2.90 -5.82 1.76
C ALA A 48 1.84 -5.19 0.86
N VAL A 49 1.37 -4.03 1.26
CA VAL A 49 0.47 -3.20 0.44
C VAL A 49 1.02 -1.78 0.43
N LEU A 50 1.26 -1.25 -0.75
CA LEU A 50 1.54 0.18 -0.95
C LEU A 50 0.21 0.79 -1.38
N LEU A 51 -0.37 1.63 -0.54
CA LEU A 51 -1.77 2.01 -0.62
C LEU A 51 -1.96 3.51 -0.77
N ASP A 52 -2.51 3.94 -1.91
CA ASP A 52 -2.96 5.32 -2.10
C ASP A 52 -4.26 5.55 -1.35
N TRP A 53 -4.44 6.74 -0.78
CA TRP A 53 -5.67 7.03 -0.06
C TRP A 53 -6.79 7.54 -0.98
N ASN A 54 -6.44 8.30 -2.02
CA ASN A 54 -7.41 8.98 -2.87
C ASN A 54 -7.69 8.20 -4.15
N MET A 55 -8.66 7.30 -4.09
CA MET A 55 -9.03 6.45 -5.21
C MET A 55 -10.56 6.49 -5.43
N PRO A 56 -11.01 6.23 -6.66
CA PRO A 56 -12.45 6.10 -6.93
C PRO A 56 -13.00 4.81 -6.32
N ILE A 57 -14.31 4.73 -6.21
CA ILE A 57 -15.08 3.54 -5.78
C ILE A 57 -14.90 3.26 -4.29
N MET A 58 -13.67 3.01 -3.85
CA MET A 58 -13.36 2.74 -2.45
C MET A 58 -12.05 3.44 -2.09
N THR A 59 -12.07 4.28 -1.07
CA THR A 59 -10.88 5.01 -0.63
C THR A 59 -9.87 4.06 0.01
N GLY A 60 -8.62 4.52 0.12
CA GLY A 60 -7.58 3.74 0.78
C GLY A 60 -7.91 3.43 2.24
N ILE A 61 -8.50 4.38 2.95
CA ILE A 61 -8.91 4.18 4.36
C ILE A 61 -10.00 3.10 4.46
N ASP A 62 -11.00 3.15 3.59
CA ASP A 62 -12.07 2.15 3.60
C ASP A 62 -11.54 0.75 3.25
N PHE A 63 -10.64 0.67 2.27
CA PHE A 63 -9.96 -0.59 1.95
C PHE A 63 -9.20 -1.12 3.16
N LEU A 64 -8.41 -0.26 3.82
CA LEU A 64 -7.59 -0.65 4.96
C LEU A 64 -8.45 -1.22 6.10
N LYS A 65 -9.57 -0.57 6.41
CA LYS A 65 -10.50 -1.06 7.42
C LYS A 65 -11.02 -2.45 7.07
N GLN A 66 -11.42 -2.66 5.82
CA GLN A 66 -11.94 -3.95 5.38
C GLN A 66 -10.84 -5.01 5.31
N LEU A 67 -9.64 -4.64 4.88
CA LEU A 67 -8.49 -5.55 4.87
C LEU A 67 -8.23 -6.12 6.26
N ARG A 68 -8.20 -5.25 7.27
CA ARG A 68 -7.89 -5.67 8.65
C ARG A 68 -8.96 -6.59 9.25
N GLU A 69 -10.16 -6.58 8.69
CA GLU A 69 -11.26 -7.46 9.10
C GLU A 69 -11.25 -8.81 8.37
N GLU A 70 -10.51 -8.93 7.27
CA GLU A 70 -10.43 -10.19 6.53
C GLU A 70 -9.59 -11.22 7.29
N PRO A 71 -9.90 -12.52 7.14
CA PRO A 71 -9.04 -13.58 7.68
C PRO A 71 -7.62 -13.45 7.14
N GLY A 72 -6.65 -13.38 8.03
CA GLY A 72 -5.25 -13.13 7.66
C GLY A 72 -4.93 -11.67 7.35
N GLY A 73 -5.90 -10.78 7.41
CA GLY A 73 -5.75 -9.38 7.03
C GLY A 73 -4.94 -8.52 8.00
N ALA A 74 -4.59 -9.06 9.16
CA ALA A 74 -3.70 -8.37 10.11
C ALA A 74 -2.22 -8.51 9.74
N ALA A 75 -1.88 -9.49 8.91
CA ALA A 75 -0.48 -9.83 8.59
C ALA A 75 0.21 -8.88 7.61
N PRO A 76 -0.43 -8.41 6.52
CA PRO A 76 0.25 -7.53 5.57
C PRO A 76 0.74 -6.25 6.22
N LYS A 77 1.96 -5.83 5.87
CA LYS A 77 2.46 -4.50 6.22
C LYS A 77 1.89 -3.51 5.21
N VAL A 78 1.31 -2.42 5.70
CA VAL A 78 0.68 -1.41 4.85
C VAL A 78 1.44 -0.10 4.96
N VAL A 79 1.95 0.37 3.81
CA VAL A 79 2.57 1.69 3.67
C VAL A 79 1.56 2.58 2.95
N PHE A 80 1.11 3.61 3.63
CA PHE A 80 0.02 4.48 3.19
C PHE A 80 0.58 5.71 2.45
N CYS A 81 0.09 5.97 1.25
CA CYS A 81 0.56 7.09 0.42
C CYS A 81 -0.39 8.27 0.49
N THR A 82 0.15 9.48 0.68
CA THR A 82 -0.61 10.72 0.62
C THR A 82 0.17 11.76 -0.17
N VAL A 83 -0.54 12.73 -0.76
CA VAL A 83 0.09 13.76 -1.60
C VAL A 83 0.54 14.99 -0.83
N GLU A 84 0.10 15.13 0.40
CA GLU A 84 0.42 16.30 1.23
C GLU A 84 0.74 15.86 2.65
N ASN A 85 1.35 16.76 3.41
CA ASN A 85 1.58 16.54 4.83
C ASN A 85 0.28 16.72 5.60
N ASP A 86 -0.68 15.87 5.33
CA ASP A 86 -2.01 15.85 5.94
C ASP A 86 -1.94 15.00 7.21
N VAL A 87 -1.64 15.66 8.33
CA VAL A 87 -1.46 15.01 9.63
C VAL A 87 -2.72 14.25 10.06
N GLU A 88 -3.88 14.79 9.80
CA GLU A 88 -5.16 14.14 10.13
C GLU A 88 -5.33 12.83 9.40
N ARG A 89 -5.03 12.82 8.11
CA ARG A 89 -5.17 11.65 7.26
C ARG A 89 -4.15 10.57 7.61
N ILE A 90 -2.91 11.00 7.88
CA ILE A 90 -1.85 10.09 8.32
C ILE A 90 -2.25 9.45 9.65
N ARG A 91 -2.76 10.24 10.58
CA ARG A 91 -3.18 9.77 11.91
C ARG A 91 -4.33 8.77 11.77
N GLU A 92 -5.31 9.05 10.90
CA GLU A 92 -6.42 8.16 10.65
C GLU A 92 -5.94 6.82 10.07
N ALA A 93 -5.04 6.87 9.08
CA ALA A 93 -4.49 5.66 8.47
C ALA A 93 -3.77 4.79 9.50
N LEU A 94 -2.92 5.40 10.33
CA LEU A 94 -2.21 4.66 11.37
C LEU A 94 -3.17 4.07 12.40
N ALA A 95 -4.22 4.80 12.77
CA ALA A 95 -5.24 4.31 13.68
C ALA A 95 -6.03 3.14 13.08
N CYS A 96 -6.18 3.10 11.75
CA CYS A 96 -6.90 2.02 11.06
C CYS A 96 -6.01 0.81 10.77
N GLY A 97 -4.72 0.86 11.10
CA GLY A 97 -3.82 -0.28 10.98
C GLY A 97 -2.74 -0.17 9.91
N ALA A 98 -2.49 1.02 9.36
CA ALA A 98 -1.32 1.25 8.52
C ALA A 98 -0.06 1.18 9.39
N ASP A 99 1.03 0.64 8.82
CA ASP A 99 2.29 0.46 9.56
C ASP A 99 3.23 1.64 9.37
N GLU A 100 3.13 2.34 8.25
CA GLU A 100 3.95 3.49 7.93
C GLU A 100 3.25 4.33 6.86
N TYR A 101 3.74 5.53 6.63
CA TYR A 101 3.25 6.39 5.54
C TYR A 101 4.39 6.91 4.70
N ILE A 102 4.07 7.30 3.47
CA ILE A 102 5.01 7.91 2.54
C ILE A 102 4.29 9.03 1.79
N MET A 103 4.99 10.14 1.56
CA MET A 103 4.40 11.26 0.82
C MET A 103 4.75 11.21 -0.66
N LYS A 104 3.78 11.51 -1.52
CA LYS A 104 3.98 11.69 -2.95
C LYS A 104 4.38 13.15 -3.22
N PRO A 105 5.23 13.40 -4.19
CA PRO A 105 5.97 12.41 -4.97
C PRO A 105 7.11 11.81 -4.14
N PHE A 106 7.34 10.52 -4.30
CA PHE A 106 8.46 9.85 -3.64
C PHE A 106 9.44 9.34 -4.68
N ASP A 107 10.72 9.20 -4.29
CA ASP A 107 11.70 8.51 -5.12
C ASP A 107 11.92 7.08 -4.62
N GLY A 108 12.70 6.30 -5.39
CA GLY A 108 12.94 4.90 -5.06
C GLY A 108 13.64 4.71 -3.73
N ASP A 109 14.56 5.60 -3.38
CA ASP A 109 15.30 5.49 -2.11
C ASP A 109 14.40 5.69 -0.91
N ILE A 110 13.46 6.63 -0.99
CA ILE A 110 12.48 6.86 0.07
C ILE A 110 11.57 5.66 0.21
N LEU A 111 11.10 5.09 -0.90
CA LEU A 111 10.23 3.92 -0.88
C LEU A 111 10.92 2.72 -0.23
N VAL A 112 12.17 2.44 -0.62
CA VAL A 112 12.96 1.36 -0.03
C VAL A 112 13.17 1.58 1.47
N ALA A 113 13.48 2.81 1.87
CA ALA A 113 13.68 3.15 3.28
C ALA A 113 12.42 2.89 4.11
N LYS A 114 11.25 3.25 3.60
CA LYS A 114 9.98 3.00 4.30
C LYS A 114 9.70 1.50 4.44
N PHE A 115 9.99 0.74 3.42
CA PHE A 115 9.84 -0.72 3.47
C PHE A 115 10.80 -1.35 4.47
N ALA A 116 12.01 -0.81 4.58
CA ALA A 116 12.98 -1.27 5.58
C ALA A 116 12.50 -0.95 7.01
N GLU A 117 11.91 0.23 7.22
CA GLU A 117 11.40 0.62 8.54
C GLU A 117 10.33 -0.34 9.08
N VAL A 118 9.54 -0.94 8.22
CA VAL A 118 8.49 -1.89 8.62
C VAL A 118 8.94 -3.35 8.55
N GLY A 119 10.21 -3.58 8.29
CA GLY A 119 10.78 -4.93 8.33
C GLY A 119 10.57 -5.76 7.07
N LEU A 120 10.21 -5.14 5.95
CA LEU A 120 9.97 -5.85 4.69
C LEU A 120 11.27 -6.13 3.92
N VAL A 121 12.30 -5.36 4.16
CA VAL A 121 13.62 -5.55 3.53
C VAL A 121 14.73 -5.34 4.54
#